data_311771d36d0c02a7ca4136e4e7fe566f
#
_entry.id   311771d36d0c02a7ca4136e4e7fe566f
#
_cell.length_a   1.000
_cell.length_b   1.000
_cell.length_c   1.000
_cell.angle_alpha   90.00
_cell.angle_beta   90.00
_cell.angle_gamma   90.00
#
_symmetry.space_group_name_H-M   'P 1'
#
loop_
_entity.id
_entity.type
_entity.pdbx_description
1 polymer ?
#
loop_
_entity_poly.entity_id
_entity_poly.type
_entity_poly.pdbx_seq_one_letter_code
_entity_poly.pdbx_strand_id
1 'polypeptide(L)' 'MNITIRKEERPVYLQIYKQMRNNILDGIFPFGGKLPSKRLLAAELHVSIVTVEHAYALLC' A
#
# COMPACT_ATOMS: atom_id res chain seq x y z
N MET A 1 -6.26 -2.03 8.85
CA MET A 1 -5.45 -2.36 7.65
C MET A 1 -4.20 -3.07 8.10
N ASN A 2 -3.99 -4.28 7.60
CA ASN A 2 -2.82 -5.08 7.96
C ASN A 2 -1.83 -5.10 6.81
N ILE A 3 -0.83 -4.22 6.90
CA ILE A 3 0.25 -4.21 5.92
C ILE A 3 1.56 -4.41 6.67
N THR A 4 2.25 -5.50 6.36
CA THR A 4 3.53 -5.81 6.94
C THR A 4 4.60 -5.67 5.88
N ILE A 5 5.61 -4.85 6.16
CA ILE A 5 6.69 -4.59 5.22
C ILE A 5 7.96 -5.27 5.73
N ARG A 6 8.59 -6.04 4.84
CA ARG A 6 9.92 -6.60 5.10
C ARG A 6 10.91 -5.84 4.25
N LYS A 7 11.71 -4.99 4.90
CA LYS A 7 12.62 -4.11 4.18
C LYS A 7 13.78 -4.85 3.52
N GLU A 8 14.09 -6.04 3.99
CA GLU A 8 15.09 -6.90 3.38
C GLU A 8 14.61 -7.56 2.09
N GLU A 9 13.31 -7.61 1.87
CA GLU A 9 12.75 -8.13 0.63
C GLU A 9 12.38 -6.97 -0.29
N ARG A 10 12.98 -6.93 -1.44
CA ARG A 10 12.74 -5.85 -2.38
C ARG A 10 12.15 -6.38 -3.67
N PRO A 11 11.41 -5.54 -4.38
CA PRO A 11 11.12 -4.14 -4.08
C PRO A 11 9.99 -3.97 -3.05
N VAL A 12 10.13 -3.00 -2.17
CA VAL A 12 9.16 -2.74 -1.11
C VAL A 12 7.79 -2.32 -1.68
N TYR A 13 7.78 -1.55 -2.78
CA TYR A 13 6.52 -1.08 -3.35
C TYR A 13 5.62 -2.23 -3.80
N LEU A 14 6.21 -3.35 -4.23
CA LEU A 14 5.42 -4.51 -4.62
C LEU A 14 4.74 -5.15 -3.41
N GLN A 15 5.40 -5.15 -2.26
CA GLN A 15 4.77 -5.65 -1.03
C GLN A 15 3.56 -4.82 -0.67
N ILE A 16 3.67 -3.50 -0.76
CA ILE A 16 2.56 -2.59 -0.50
C ILE A 16 1.43 -2.84 -1.50
N TYR A 17 1.76 -2.89 -2.77
CA TYR A 17 0.79 -3.11 -3.83
C TYR A 17 0.00 -4.41 -3.61
N LYS A 18 0.70 -5.51 -3.38
CA LYS A 18 0.05 -6.81 -3.23
C LYS A 18 -0.88 -6.84 -2.03
N GLN A 19 -0.45 -6.28 -0.91
CA GLN A 19 -1.27 -6.27 0.31
C GLN A 19 -2.46 -5.34 0.18
N MET A 20 -2.27 -4.17 -0.44
CA MET A 20 -3.39 -3.26 -0.70
C MET A 20 -4.40 -3.90 -1.63
N ARG A 21 -3.94 -4.57 -2.69
CA ARG A 21 -4.82 -5.27 -3.61
C ARG A 21 -5.62 -6.35 -2.89
N ASN A 22 -4.98 -7.13 -2.04
CA ASN A 22 -5.66 -8.17 -1.28
C ASN A 22 -6.70 -7.58 -0.34
N ASN A 23 -6.39 -6.47 0.31
CA ASN A 23 -7.35 -5.80 1.19
C ASN A 23 -8.58 -5.32 0.42
N ILE A 24 -8.39 -4.81 -0.80
CA ILE A 24 -9.50 -4.38 -1.64
C ILE A 24 -10.34 -5.59 -2.04
N LEU A 25 -9.71 -6.68 -2.46
CA LEU A 25 -10.41 -7.88 -2.88
C LEU A 25 -11.16 -8.55 -1.73
N ASP A 26 -10.61 -8.45 -0.52
CA ASP A 26 -11.25 -9.01 0.69
C ASP A 26 -12.34 -8.11 1.25
N GLY A 27 -12.57 -6.95 0.65
CA GLY A 27 -13.61 -6.04 1.09
C GLY A 27 -13.25 -5.17 2.29
N ILE A 28 -12.00 -5.17 2.72
CA ILE A 28 -11.54 -4.31 3.81
C ILE A 28 -11.64 -2.85 3.40
N PHE A 29 -11.31 -2.54 2.13
CA PHE A 29 -11.57 -1.24 1.53
C PHE A 29 -12.73 -1.39 0.55
N PRO A 30 -13.78 -0.57 0.63
CA PRO A 30 -14.86 -0.62 -0.35
C PRO A 30 -14.33 -0.35 -1.74
N PHE A 31 -14.83 -1.09 -2.72
CA PHE A 31 -14.47 -0.85 -4.11
C PHE A 31 -14.88 0.57 -4.49
N GLY A 32 -13.94 1.37 -4.96
CA GLY A 32 -14.20 2.78 -5.26
C GLY A 32 -14.19 3.67 -4.03
N GLY A 33 -13.94 3.12 -2.83
CA GLY A 33 -13.83 3.90 -1.62
C GLY A 33 -12.49 4.60 -1.47
N LYS A 34 -12.35 5.39 -0.42
CA LYS A 34 -11.13 6.14 -0.19
C LYS A 34 -10.07 5.26 0.45
N LEU A 35 -8.94 5.17 -0.19
CA LEU A 35 -7.75 4.58 0.40
C LEU A 35 -7.06 5.62 1.29
N PRO A 36 -6.22 5.18 2.24
CA PRO A 36 -5.42 6.11 3.04
C PRO A 36 -4.61 7.02 2.12
N SER A 37 -4.33 8.25 2.57
CA SER A 37 -3.48 9.13 1.79
C SER A 37 -2.08 8.54 1.68
N LYS A 38 -1.41 8.84 0.58
CA LYS A 38 -0.06 8.33 0.34
C LYS A 38 0.88 8.77 1.46
N ARG A 39 0.74 10.02 1.89
CA ARG A 39 1.58 10.58 2.95
C ARG A 39 1.34 9.86 4.27
N LEU A 40 0.08 9.63 4.61
CA LEU A 40 -0.26 8.95 5.86
C LEU A 40 0.25 7.52 5.84
N LEU A 41 0.03 6.80 4.75
CA LEU A 41 0.48 5.42 4.64
C LEU A 41 2.01 5.33 4.69
N ALA A 42 2.70 6.24 4.02
CA ALA A 42 4.16 6.28 4.06
C ALA A 42 4.67 6.47 5.49
N ALA A 43 4.04 7.36 6.24
CA ALA A 43 4.42 7.59 7.63
C ALA A 43 4.17 6.35 8.49
N GLU A 44 3.04 5.70 8.32
CA GLU A 44 2.70 4.51 9.10
C GLU A 44 3.64 3.34 8.80
N LEU A 45 4.04 3.19 7.55
CA LEU A 45 4.90 2.09 7.13
C LEU A 45 6.39 2.41 7.21
N HIS A 46 6.73 3.66 7.56
CA HIS A 46 8.13 4.11 7.65
C HIS A 46 8.86 3.95 6.31
N VAL A 47 8.17 4.31 5.23
CA VAL A 47 8.75 4.28 3.88
C VAL A 47 8.59 5.65 3.24
N SER A 48 9.26 5.88 2.11
CA SER A 48 9.14 7.15 1.41
C SER A 48 7.78 7.27 0.72
N ILE A 49 7.32 8.50 0.54
CA ILE A 49 6.09 8.76 -0.21
C ILE A 49 6.20 8.23 -1.63
N VAL A 50 7.39 8.34 -2.24
CA VAL A 50 7.61 7.85 -3.61
C VAL A 50 7.34 6.35 -3.70
N THR A 51 7.73 5.58 -2.68
CA THR A 51 7.47 4.16 -2.65
C THR A 51 5.97 3.88 -2.63
N VAL A 52 5.21 4.61 -1.82
CA VAL A 52 3.76 4.45 -1.75
C VAL A 52 3.10 4.91 -3.05
N GLU A 53 3.56 6.01 -3.62
CA GLU A 53 3.04 6.48 -4.90
C GLU A 53 3.22 5.44 -6.01
N HIS A 54 4.37 4.77 -6.00
CA HIS A 54 4.65 3.72 -6.97
C HIS A 54 3.65 2.56 -6.82
N ALA A 55 3.40 2.16 -5.57
CA ALA A 55 2.44 1.09 -5.30
C ALA A 55 1.03 1.49 -5.74
N TYR A 56 0.62 2.72 -5.42
CA TYR A 56 -0.71 3.21 -5.79
C TYR A 56 -0.89 3.30 -7.30
N ALA A 57 0.17 3.65 -8.02
CA ALA A 57 0.11 3.71 -9.48
C ALA A 57 -0.20 2.34 -10.08
N LEU A 58 0.24 1.26 -9.44
CA LEU A 58 -0.05 -0.09 -9.91
C LEU A 58 -1.50 -0.50 -9.62
N LEU A 59 -2.14 0.14 -8.64
CA LEU A 59 -3.54 -0.16 -8.30
C LEU A 59 -4.54 0.50 -9.23
N CYS A 60 -4.13 1.52 -9.95
CA CYS A 60 -5.03 2.29 -10.83
C CYS A 60 -5.03 1.77 -12.25
#